data_dba77cc0541a0868ab581dc2ff896ea8
#
_entry.id   dba77cc0541a0868ab581dc2ff896ea8
#
_cell.length_a   1.000
_cell.length_b   1.000
_cell.length_c   1.000
_cell.angle_alpha   90.00
_cell.angle_beta   90.00
_cell.angle_gamma   90.00
#
_symmetry.space_group_name_H-M   'P 1'
#
loop_
_entity.id
_entity.type
_entity.pdbx_description
1 polymer ?
#
loop_
_entity_poly.entity_id
_entity_poly.type
_entity_poly.pdbx_seq_one_letter_code
_entity_poly.pdbx_strand_id
1 'polypeptide(L)'
;AGPTLITAPFLFDELFQLFNKDIKEYLNFIPLNPWYRFIFDDATIFDYEQSLKKTIENIKVFSPDDALNYPRMLKASKDIYDIAFSKLSDVPFHSFLFMCKQIPSLLKFRSHRSVYNFVSQFIKNEKLRRAFSIPPLLVGGNPFTTTCIYSLIHYLERAHGVFFVMGGTGKIVSELGHLLNSIGVDISLNTTIEKIKIDNFKINEIIDNHGKSYKADIYISNMDPLHLYKNLINKKVNSSIYFKKNFSKTSMGLFVLFFGTKKKYENIKHHTIIFGK
;
A
#
# COMPACT_ATOMS: atom_id res chain seq x y z
N ALA A 1 -2.44 -15.52 -0.41
CA ALA A 1 -1.15 -14.84 -0.40
C ALA A 1 -1.42 -13.35 -0.56
N GLY A 2 -0.85 -12.54 0.30
CA GLY A 2 -1.05 -11.09 0.32
C GLY A 2 0.08 -10.41 1.10
N PRO A 3 0.01 -9.07 1.27
CA PRO A 3 0.98 -8.37 2.07
C PRO A 3 1.00 -8.92 3.50
N THR A 4 2.19 -9.08 4.06
CA THR A 4 2.37 -9.62 5.41
C THR A 4 2.55 -8.54 6.46
N LEU A 5 2.44 -7.28 6.05
CA LEU A 5 2.73 -6.09 6.84
C LEU A 5 1.51 -5.18 6.90
N ILE A 6 1.11 -4.81 8.11
CA ILE A 6 -0.02 -3.92 8.36
C ILE A 6 0.51 -2.63 9.01
N THR A 7 0.36 -1.51 8.32
CA THR A 7 0.83 -0.19 8.78
C THR A 7 -0.29 0.75 9.23
N ALA A 8 -1.54 0.38 8.93
CA ALA A 8 -2.72 1.17 9.26
C ALA A 8 -3.84 0.28 9.83
N PRO A 9 -3.64 -0.39 10.98
CA PRO A 9 -4.63 -1.31 11.56
C PRO A 9 -5.94 -0.60 11.93
N PHE A 10 -5.91 0.69 12.21
CA PHE A 10 -7.10 1.48 12.53
C PHE A 10 -8.12 1.53 11.39
N LEU A 11 -7.70 1.40 10.13
CA LEU A 11 -8.65 1.33 8.99
C LEU A 11 -9.51 0.07 9.04
N PHE A 12 -8.97 -1.03 9.56
CA PHE A 12 -9.76 -2.23 9.77
C PHE A 12 -10.70 -2.05 10.97
N ASP A 13 -10.23 -1.38 12.04
CA ASP A 13 -11.07 -1.07 13.19
C ASP A 13 -12.26 -0.18 12.78
N GLU A 14 -12.02 0.91 12.06
CA GLU A 14 -13.06 1.76 11.49
C GLU A 14 -14.07 0.97 10.64
N LEU A 15 -13.57 0.05 9.78
CA LEU A 15 -14.44 -0.79 8.94
C LEU A 15 -15.36 -1.68 9.77
N PHE A 16 -14.84 -2.34 10.81
CA PHE A 16 -15.66 -3.20 11.67
C PHE A 16 -16.66 -2.39 12.52
N GLN A 17 -16.26 -1.20 12.98
CA GLN A 17 -17.11 -0.27 13.71
C GLN A 17 -18.33 0.19 12.90
N LEU A 18 -18.22 0.34 11.55
CA LEU A 18 -19.38 0.65 10.70
C LEU A 18 -20.53 -0.36 10.86
N PHE A 19 -20.22 -1.59 11.28
CA PHE A 19 -21.18 -2.66 11.50
C PHE A 19 -21.38 -2.98 12.99
N ASN A 20 -20.99 -2.08 13.89
CA ASN A 20 -21.06 -2.25 15.35
C ASN A 20 -20.34 -3.53 15.84
N LYS A 21 -19.16 -3.83 15.26
CA LYS A 21 -18.32 -4.97 15.62
C LYS A 21 -17.00 -4.49 16.23
N ASP A 22 -16.51 -5.17 17.27
CA ASP A 22 -15.15 -4.96 17.79
C ASP A 22 -14.19 -5.85 17.01
N ILE A 23 -13.23 -5.24 16.32
CA ILE A 23 -12.23 -5.97 15.53
C ILE A 23 -11.42 -6.96 16.36
N LYS A 24 -11.23 -6.72 17.67
CA LYS A 24 -10.48 -7.59 18.56
C LYS A 24 -11.09 -8.97 18.73
N GLU A 25 -12.37 -9.12 18.48
CA GLU A 25 -13.06 -10.42 18.48
C GLU A 25 -12.74 -11.25 17.23
N TYR A 26 -12.25 -10.61 16.16
CA TYR A 26 -12.00 -11.19 14.84
C TYR A 26 -10.51 -11.33 14.53
N LEU A 27 -9.73 -10.28 14.82
CA LEU A 27 -8.34 -10.17 14.40
C LEU A 27 -7.43 -9.78 15.57
N ASN A 28 -6.29 -10.46 15.65
CA ASN A 28 -5.26 -10.16 16.63
C ASN A 28 -4.01 -9.59 15.91
N PHE A 29 -3.79 -8.29 16.04
CA PHE A 29 -2.63 -7.59 15.49
C PHE A 29 -1.48 -7.57 16.50
N ILE A 30 -0.35 -8.15 16.11
CA ILE A 30 0.87 -8.20 16.93
C ILE A 30 1.84 -7.12 16.44
N PRO A 31 2.30 -6.20 17.29
CA PRO A 31 3.29 -5.22 16.91
C PRO A 31 4.63 -5.88 16.59
N LEU A 32 5.27 -5.46 15.52
CA LEU A 32 6.57 -5.96 15.09
C LEU A 32 7.70 -5.13 15.70
N ASN A 33 8.80 -5.80 16.06
CA ASN A 33 10.04 -5.16 16.51
C ASN A 33 11.25 -6.08 16.23
N PRO A 34 12.24 -5.66 15.41
CA PRO A 34 12.19 -4.46 14.58
C PRO A 34 11.08 -4.53 13.53
N TRP A 35 10.67 -3.37 13.01
CA TRP A 35 9.74 -3.31 11.88
C TRP A 35 10.35 -3.92 10.64
N TYR A 36 11.62 -3.54 10.34
CA TYR A 36 12.40 -4.03 9.22
C TYR A 36 13.84 -4.29 9.64
N ARG A 37 14.43 -5.37 9.15
CA ARG A 37 15.87 -5.61 9.16
C ARG A 37 16.41 -5.47 7.76
N PHE A 38 17.41 -4.62 7.58
CA PHE A 38 18.14 -4.46 6.32
C PHE A 38 19.50 -5.12 6.45
N ILE A 39 19.84 -5.98 5.49
CA ILE A 39 21.15 -6.62 5.39
C ILE A 39 21.77 -6.14 4.09
N PHE A 40 22.92 -5.52 4.18
CA PHE A 40 23.63 -4.99 3.02
C PHE A 40 24.63 -6.01 2.46
N ASP A 41 25.17 -5.75 1.28
CA ASP A 41 26.11 -6.61 0.54
C ASP A 41 27.41 -6.92 1.29
N ASP A 42 27.84 -6.06 2.21
CA ASP A 42 28.96 -6.26 3.12
C ASP A 42 28.58 -6.91 4.45
N ALA A 43 27.38 -7.50 4.53
CA ALA A 43 26.79 -8.13 5.72
C ALA A 43 26.51 -7.16 6.91
N THR A 44 26.65 -5.86 6.74
CA THR A 44 26.21 -4.90 7.77
C THR A 44 24.68 -4.91 7.90
N ILE A 45 24.19 -4.72 9.12
CA ILE A 45 22.78 -4.80 9.45
C ILE A 45 22.30 -3.45 9.97
N PHE A 46 21.15 -3.01 9.47
CA PHE A 46 20.40 -1.87 10.01
C PHE A 46 19.00 -2.34 10.40
N ASP A 47 18.68 -2.22 11.70
CA ASP A 47 17.35 -2.50 12.23
C ASP A 47 16.56 -1.18 12.36
N TYR A 48 15.41 -1.12 11.67
CA TYR A 48 14.45 -0.03 11.80
C TYR A 48 13.45 -0.40 12.89
N GLU A 49 13.63 0.21 14.05
CA GLU A 49 12.97 -0.16 15.29
C GLU A 49 11.66 0.58 15.53
N GLN A 50 10.76 -0.03 16.30
CA GLN A 50 9.56 0.65 16.81
C GLN A 50 9.94 1.87 17.67
N SER A 51 10.95 1.75 18.51
CA SER A 51 11.45 2.86 19.32
C SER A 51 12.21 3.87 18.44
N LEU A 52 11.76 5.13 18.45
CA LEU A 52 12.44 6.23 17.77
C LEU A 52 13.87 6.40 18.27
N LYS A 53 14.07 6.29 19.59
CA LYS A 53 15.40 6.41 20.22
C LYS A 53 16.35 5.35 19.70
N LYS A 54 15.92 4.07 19.70
CA LYS A 54 16.73 2.96 19.18
C LYS A 54 17.03 3.12 17.68
N THR A 55 16.04 3.56 16.90
CA THR A 55 16.29 3.85 15.47
C THR A 55 17.37 4.91 15.29
N ILE A 56 17.34 6.00 16.05
CA ILE A 56 18.38 7.06 15.99
C ILE A 56 19.74 6.49 16.42
N GLU A 57 19.79 5.67 17.45
CA GLU A 57 21.01 4.98 17.90
C GLU A 57 21.57 4.07 16.78
N ASN A 58 20.71 3.29 16.11
CA ASN A 58 21.11 2.46 14.97
C ASN A 58 21.59 3.29 13.78
N ILE A 59 20.94 4.40 13.46
CA ILE A 59 21.40 5.34 12.41
C ILE A 59 22.78 5.90 12.75
N LYS A 60 23.00 6.26 14.03
CA LYS A 60 24.27 6.85 14.50
C LYS A 60 25.48 5.94 14.24
N VAL A 61 25.29 4.63 14.27
CA VAL A 61 26.35 3.64 13.93
C VAL A 61 26.84 3.81 12.50
N PHE A 62 25.95 4.17 11.57
CA PHE A 62 26.28 4.37 10.15
C PHE A 62 26.74 5.82 9.87
N SER A 63 26.09 6.80 10.52
CA SER A 63 26.32 8.22 10.30
C SER A 63 25.76 9.05 11.46
N PRO A 64 26.62 9.66 12.29
CA PRO A 64 26.17 10.58 13.34
C PRO A 64 25.37 11.77 12.81
N ASP A 65 25.77 12.33 11.66
CA ASP A 65 25.08 13.46 11.02
C ASP A 65 23.67 13.08 10.57
N ASP A 66 23.48 11.88 10.00
CA ASP A 66 22.19 11.41 9.56
C ASP A 66 21.26 11.13 10.75
N ALA A 67 21.82 10.69 11.88
CA ALA A 67 21.06 10.54 13.13
C ALA A 67 20.46 11.88 13.63
N LEU A 68 21.19 12.97 13.47
CA LEU A 68 20.72 14.34 13.79
C LEU A 68 19.67 14.84 12.79
N ASN A 69 19.76 14.42 11.53
CA ASN A 69 18.85 14.86 10.47
C ASN A 69 17.56 14.00 10.36
N TYR A 70 17.57 12.76 10.87
CA TYR A 70 16.43 11.86 10.78
C TYR A 70 15.13 12.45 11.39
N PRO A 71 15.12 13.13 12.54
CA PRO A 71 13.91 13.79 13.05
C PRO A 71 13.36 14.86 12.10
N ARG A 72 14.22 15.55 11.36
CA ARG A 72 13.81 16.55 10.35
C ARG A 72 13.13 15.86 9.15
N MET A 73 13.64 14.70 8.73
CA MET A 73 13.00 13.87 7.70
C MET A 73 11.60 13.42 8.17
N LEU A 74 11.47 12.95 9.40
CA LEU A 74 10.17 12.55 9.96
C LEU A 74 9.18 13.72 10.02
N LYS A 75 9.64 14.91 10.41
CA LYS A 75 8.79 16.11 10.39
C LYS A 75 8.30 16.44 8.98
N ALA A 76 9.20 16.39 7.99
CA ALA A 76 8.80 16.60 6.59
C ALA A 76 7.82 15.53 6.09
N SER A 77 8.01 14.27 6.51
CA SER A 77 7.07 13.17 6.23
C SER A 77 5.70 13.40 6.87
N LYS A 78 5.68 13.95 8.11
CA LYS A 78 4.44 14.34 8.80
C LYS A 78 3.68 15.41 8.04
N ASP A 79 4.37 16.44 7.56
CA ASP A 79 3.74 17.52 6.81
C ASP A 79 3.05 17.01 5.52
N ILE A 80 3.64 16.00 4.88
CA ILE A 80 3.02 15.31 3.73
C ILE A 80 1.83 14.45 4.20
N TYR A 81 1.99 13.68 5.28
CA TYR A 81 0.95 12.83 5.85
C TYR A 81 -0.30 13.63 6.22
N ASP A 82 -0.16 14.76 6.91
CA ASP A 82 -1.27 15.60 7.38
C ASP A 82 -2.14 16.12 6.21
N ILE A 83 -1.61 16.19 4.99
CA ILE A 83 -2.36 16.60 3.81
C ILE A 83 -2.74 15.41 2.94
N ALA A 84 -1.76 14.61 2.52
CA ALA A 84 -2.00 13.57 1.54
C ALA A 84 -2.76 12.37 2.10
N PHE A 85 -2.55 12.03 3.38
CA PHE A 85 -3.28 10.94 4.03
C PHE A 85 -4.49 11.46 4.80
N SER A 86 -4.30 12.37 5.78
CA SER A 86 -5.39 12.75 6.69
C SER A 86 -6.51 13.57 6.03
N LYS A 87 -6.24 14.26 4.91
CA LYS A 87 -7.25 15.11 4.24
C LYS A 87 -7.68 14.63 2.87
N LEU A 88 -6.88 13.78 2.22
CA LEU A 88 -7.10 13.45 0.81
C LEU A 88 -7.23 11.95 0.54
N SER A 89 -6.99 11.06 1.51
CA SER A 89 -7.00 9.61 1.26
C SER A 89 -8.39 9.06 0.88
N ASP A 90 -9.45 9.66 1.40
CA ASP A 90 -10.84 9.28 1.20
C ASP A 90 -11.60 10.17 0.20
N VAL A 91 -10.89 11.11 -0.45
CA VAL A 91 -11.52 12.07 -1.38
C VAL A 91 -11.30 11.64 -2.83
N PRO A 92 -12.36 11.52 -3.65
CA PRO A 92 -12.22 11.13 -5.04
C PRO A 92 -11.61 12.23 -5.90
N PHE A 93 -10.57 11.90 -6.68
CA PHE A 93 -9.85 12.80 -7.58
C PHE A 93 -10.47 12.84 -9.00
N HIS A 94 -11.80 12.92 -9.11
CA HIS A 94 -12.50 12.90 -10.39
C HIS A 94 -12.71 14.28 -11.01
N SER A 95 -12.62 15.35 -10.23
CA SER A 95 -12.86 16.73 -10.68
C SER A 95 -11.55 17.43 -11.02
N PHE A 96 -11.45 17.99 -12.25
CA PHE A 96 -10.29 18.78 -12.67
C PHE A 96 -10.07 20.01 -11.78
N LEU A 97 -11.14 20.71 -11.40
CA LEU A 97 -11.06 21.86 -10.49
C LEU A 97 -10.54 21.47 -9.10
N PHE A 98 -10.97 20.29 -8.60
CA PHE A 98 -10.45 19.76 -7.33
C PHE A 98 -8.96 19.47 -7.43
N MET A 99 -8.51 18.86 -8.54
CA MET A 99 -7.09 18.62 -8.80
C MET A 99 -6.28 19.93 -8.83
N CYS A 100 -6.79 20.95 -9.50
CA CYS A 100 -6.14 22.27 -9.54
C CYS A 100 -5.99 22.89 -8.15
N LYS A 101 -6.96 22.72 -7.26
CA LYS A 101 -6.89 23.19 -5.86
C LYS A 101 -5.77 22.52 -5.05
N GLN A 102 -5.30 21.32 -5.44
CA GLN A 102 -4.20 20.64 -4.77
C GLN A 102 -2.81 21.10 -5.23
N ILE A 103 -2.71 21.83 -6.35
CA ILE A 103 -1.43 22.28 -6.92
C ILE A 103 -0.55 23.01 -5.89
N PRO A 104 -1.05 23.97 -5.07
CA PRO A 104 -0.20 24.64 -4.08
C PRO A 104 0.45 23.66 -3.08
N SER A 105 -0.31 22.67 -2.60
CA SER A 105 0.20 21.61 -1.70
C SER A 105 1.25 20.75 -2.40
N LEU A 106 0.98 20.34 -3.63
CA LEU A 106 1.91 19.54 -4.44
C LEU A 106 3.23 20.29 -4.69
N LEU A 107 3.17 21.59 -4.97
CA LEU A 107 4.36 22.43 -5.15
C LEU A 107 5.12 22.61 -3.83
N LYS A 108 4.41 22.86 -2.72
CA LYS A 108 5.01 22.99 -1.38
C LYS A 108 5.82 21.76 -1.02
N PHE A 109 5.31 20.56 -1.29
CA PHE A 109 6.01 19.31 -1.02
C PHE A 109 7.02 18.90 -2.09
N ARG A 110 7.11 19.70 -3.16
CA ARG A 110 7.97 19.37 -4.31
C ARG A 110 7.67 17.95 -4.84
N SER A 111 6.39 17.63 -4.99
CA SER A 111 5.89 16.29 -5.32
C SER A 111 6.39 15.73 -6.67
N HIS A 112 7.00 16.59 -7.52
CA HIS A 112 7.70 16.18 -8.73
C HIS A 112 9.01 15.43 -8.45
N ARG A 113 9.54 15.49 -7.21
CA ARG A 113 10.73 14.75 -6.82
C ARG A 113 10.38 13.31 -6.47
N SER A 114 11.36 12.42 -6.61
CA SER A 114 11.23 11.03 -6.20
C SER A 114 11.41 10.86 -4.68
N VAL A 115 10.97 9.71 -4.16
CA VAL A 115 11.22 9.33 -2.75
C VAL A 115 12.71 9.30 -2.45
N TYR A 116 13.53 8.73 -3.35
CA TYR A 116 14.99 8.73 -3.19
C TYR A 116 15.56 10.13 -3.06
N ASN A 117 15.10 11.07 -3.90
CA ASN A 117 15.52 12.46 -3.83
C ASN A 117 15.03 13.16 -2.55
N PHE A 118 13.86 12.80 -2.02
CA PHE A 118 13.39 13.32 -0.74
C PHE A 118 14.27 12.83 0.41
N VAL A 119 14.53 11.53 0.50
CA VAL A 119 15.39 10.94 1.53
C VAL A 119 16.79 11.53 1.47
N SER A 120 17.36 11.72 0.27
CA SER A 120 18.71 12.27 0.04
C SER A 120 18.90 13.71 0.55
N GLN A 121 17.82 14.46 0.82
CA GLN A 121 17.93 15.80 1.42
C GLN A 121 18.34 15.75 2.90
N PHE A 122 18.05 14.63 3.57
CA PHE A 122 18.26 14.46 5.01
C PHE A 122 19.33 13.43 5.33
N ILE A 123 19.43 12.39 4.53
CA ILE A 123 20.27 11.22 4.74
C ILE A 123 21.39 11.19 3.70
N LYS A 124 22.64 11.20 4.15
CA LYS A 124 23.83 11.21 3.30
C LYS A 124 24.43 9.81 3.10
N ASN A 125 24.37 8.97 4.12
CA ASN A 125 24.89 7.61 4.04
C ASN A 125 24.07 6.79 3.04
N GLU A 126 24.75 6.16 2.08
CA GLU A 126 24.09 5.46 0.96
C GLU A 126 23.26 4.26 1.42
N LYS A 127 23.74 3.48 2.37
CA LYS A 127 23.01 2.34 2.92
C LYS A 127 21.71 2.76 3.58
N LEU A 128 21.75 3.79 4.43
CA LEU A 128 20.57 4.36 5.06
C LEU A 128 19.61 4.97 4.03
N ARG A 129 20.16 5.62 3.00
CA ARG A 129 19.35 6.18 1.90
C ARG A 129 18.58 5.09 1.16
N ARG A 130 19.25 3.96 0.85
CA ARG A 130 18.60 2.78 0.26
C ARG A 130 17.51 2.24 1.20
N ALA A 131 17.81 2.06 2.49
CA ALA A 131 16.84 1.56 3.47
C ALA A 131 15.60 2.46 3.59
N PHE A 132 15.77 3.77 3.74
CA PHE A 132 14.65 4.71 3.85
C PHE A 132 13.93 4.99 2.52
N SER A 133 14.45 4.52 1.39
CA SER A 133 13.79 4.65 0.10
C SER A 133 12.88 3.47 -0.26
N ILE A 134 12.71 2.50 0.64
CA ILE A 134 11.87 1.30 0.44
C ILE A 134 10.35 1.56 0.32
N PRO A 135 9.74 2.56 0.98
CA PRO A 135 8.27 2.69 1.02
C PRO A 135 7.55 2.57 -0.32
N PRO A 136 8.06 3.09 -1.45
CA PRO A 136 7.42 2.90 -2.76
C PRO A 136 7.21 1.44 -3.17
N LEU A 137 8.02 0.50 -2.69
CA LEU A 137 7.88 -0.93 -3.00
C LEU A 137 6.54 -1.48 -2.49
N LEU A 138 5.98 -0.93 -1.41
CA LEU A 138 4.68 -1.32 -0.87
C LEU A 138 3.53 -1.08 -1.87
N VAL A 139 3.72 -0.18 -2.81
CA VAL A 139 2.75 0.16 -3.87
C VAL A 139 3.25 -0.19 -5.27
N GLY A 140 4.25 -1.07 -5.38
CA GLY A 140 4.84 -1.46 -6.66
C GLY A 140 5.57 -0.34 -7.39
N GLY A 141 6.04 0.68 -6.67
CA GLY A 141 6.73 1.84 -7.21
C GLY A 141 8.26 1.73 -7.14
N ASN A 142 8.93 2.34 -8.11
CA ASN A 142 10.38 2.48 -8.10
C ASN A 142 10.76 3.75 -7.30
N PRO A 143 11.63 3.68 -6.28
CA PRO A 143 12.00 4.82 -5.44
C PRO A 143 12.61 5.99 -6.20
N PHE A 144 13.22 5.76 -7.36
CA PHE A 144 13.83 6.80 -8.19
C PHE A 144 12.82 7.58 -9.05
N THR A 145 11.62 7.03 -9.29
CA THR A 145 10.60 7.63 -10.15
C THR A 145 9.28 7.90 -9.44
N THR A 146 9.01 7.21 -8.32
CA THR A 146 7.78 7.39 -7.53
C THR A 146 7.84 8.72 -6.78
N THR A 147 6.76 9.49 -6.84
CA THR A 147 6.64 10.79 -6.16
C THR A 147 6.95 10.71 -4.67
N CYS A 148 7.63 11.73 -4.15
CA CYS A 148 7.99 11.84 -2.73
C CYS A 148 6.77 11.90 -1.79
N ILE A 149 5.55 12.01 -2.28
CA ILE A 149 4.33 11.92 -1.47
C ILE A 149 4.32 10.60 -0.69
N TYR A 150 4.80 9.50 -1.26
CA TYR A 150 4.89 8.20 -0.57
C TYR A 150 5.88 8.19 0.61
N SER A 151 6.68 9.23 0.80
CA SER A 151 7.48 9.39 2.02
C SER A 151 6.63 9.65 3.26
N LEU A 152 5.32 9.95 3.12
CA LEU A 152 4.36 9.98 4.22
C LEU A 152 4.35 8.68 5.03
N ILE A 153 4.68 7.54 4.40
CA ILE A 153 4.70 6.22 5.04
C ILE A 153 5.65 6.19 6.24
N HIS A 154 6.78 6.91 6.20
CA HIS A 154 7.67 7.00 7.37
C HIS A 154 6.99 7.56 8.61
N TYR A 155 6.12 8.56 8.42
CA TYR A 155 5.35 9.09 9.55
C TYR A 155 4.16 8.20 9.91
N LEU A 156 3.47 7.64 8.92
CA LEU A 156 2.36 6.69 9.13
C LEU A 156 2.81 5.53 10.05
N GLU A 157 3.95 4.91 9.74
CA GLU A 157 4.52 3.83 10.54
C GLU A 157 4.89 4.28 11.96
N ARG A 158 5.45 5.49 12.11
CA ARG A 158 5.76 6.05 13.42
C ARG A 158 4.53 6.39 14.25
N ALA A 159 3.47 6.87 13.62
CA ALA A 159 2.24 7.24 14.29
C ALA A 159 1.40 6.03 14.70
N HIS A 160 1.35 5.01 13.88
CA HIS A 160 0.41 3.89 14.05
C HIS A 160 1.10 2.54 14.30
N GLY A 161 2.41 2.43 14.06
CA GLY A 161 3.15 1.18 14.20
C GLY A 161 3.10 0.29 12.96
N VAL A 162 3.79 -0.84 13.06
CA VAL A 162 3.84 -1.88 12.04
C VAL A 162 3.48 -3.20 12.71
N PHE A 163 2.52 -3.92 12.13
CA PHE A 163 1.92 -5.09 12.73
C PHE A 163 1.91 -6.29 11.80
N PHE A 164 1.79 -7.46 12.41
CA PHE A 164 1.42 -8.71 11.77
C PHE A 164 0.09 -9.19 12.35
N VAL A 165 -0.74 -9.80 11.53
CA VAL A 165 -1.98 -10.42 12.01
C VAL A 165 -1.75 -11.89 12.30
N MET A 166 -2.10 -12.33 13.51
CA MET A 166 -1.99 -13.74 13.89
C MET A 166 -2.89 -14.63 13.03
N GLY A 167 -2.32 -15.73 12.55
CA GLY A 167 -2.93 -16.61 11.56
C GLY A 167 -2.66 -16.19 10.10
N GLY A 168 -1.86 -15.12 9.89
CA GLY A 168 -1.49 -14.61 8.58
C GLY A 168 -2.58 -13.73 7.94
N THR A 169 -2.25 -13.09 6.83
CA THR A 169 -3.18 -12.17 6.13
C THR A 169 -4.41 -12.87 5.55
N GLY A 170 -4.37 -14.20 5.36
CA GLY A 170 -5.55 -14.99 5.03
C GLY A 170 -6.65 -14.90 6.08
N LYS A 171 -6.27 -14.71 7.37
CA LYS A 171 -7.24 -14.51 8.45
C LYS A 171 -8.05 -13.23 8.25
N ILE A 172 -7.44 -12.15 7.78
CA ILE A 172 -8.16 -10.90 7.45
C ILE A 172 -9.24 -11.19 6.40
N VAL A 173 -8.89 -11.91 5.34
CA VAL A 173 -9.82 -12.25 4.26
C VAL A 173 -10.97 -13.09 4.76
N SER A 174 -10.69 -14.12 5.61
CA SER A 174 -11.75 -14.96 6.16
C SER A 174 -12.68 -14.20 7.09
N GLU A 175 -12.15 -13.32 7.94
CA GLU A 175 -12.98 -12.55 8.87
C GLU A 175 -13.80 -11.46 8.17
N LEU A 176 -13.27 -10.85 7.12
CA LEU A 176 -14.07 -9.98 6.24
C LEU A 176 -15.19 -10.77 5.56
N GLY A 177 -14.92 -12.01 5.13
CA GLY A 177 -15.95 -12.89 4.58
C GLY A 177 -17.03 -13.25 5.62
N HIS A 178 -16.64 -13.54 6.86
CA HIS A 178 -17.58 -13.75 7.97
C HIS A 178 -18.43 -12.51 8.26
N LEU A 179 -17.81 -11.33 8.28
CA LEU A 179 -18.52 -10.06 8.46
C LEU A 179 -19.55 -9.86 7.34
N LEU A 180 -19.16 -10.01 6.08
CA LEU A 180 -20.06 -9.87 4.92
C LEU A 180 -21.26 -10.82 5.02
N ASN A 181 -21.03 -12.10 5.32
CA ASN A 181 -22.11 -13.07 5.51
C ASN A 181 -23.03 -12.70 6.67
N SER A 182 -22.47 -12.16 7.77
CA SER A 182 -23.25 -11.77 8.96
C SER A 182 -24.21 -10.60 8.72
N ILE A 183 -23.94 -9.79 7.71
CA ILE A 183 -24.78 -8.65 7.28
C ILE A 183 -25.62 -8.95 6.05
N GLY A 184 -25.71 -10.23 5.64
CA GLY A 184 -26.58 -10.68 4.56
C GLY A 184 -26.05 -10.49 3.14
N VAL A 185 -24.72 -10.33 2.96
CA VAL A 185 -24.10 -10.25 1.64
C VAL A 185 -23.88 -11.65 1.07
N ASP A 186 -24.37 -11.89 -0.14
CA ASP A 186 -24.13 -13.12 -0.88
C ASP A 186 -22.74 -13.12 -1.53
N ILE A 187 -21.94 -14.13 -1.23
CA ILE A 187 -20.58 -14.29 -1.79
C ILE A 187 -20.59 -15.49 -2.73
N SER A 188 -20.32 -15.26 -4.01
CA SER A 188 -20.17 -16.32 -5.03
C SER A 188 -18.68 -16.54 -5.32
N LEU A 189 -18.13 -17.66 -4.84
CA LEU A 189 -16.76 -18.09 -5.12
C LEU A 189 -16.71 -18.88 -6.45
N ASN A 190 -15.49 -19.03 -7.00
CA ASN A 190 -15.25 -19.71 -8.27
C ASN A 190 -16.09 -19.18 -9.45
N THR A 191 -16.48 -17.91 -9.36
CA THR A 191 -17.33 -17.23 -10.34
C THR A 191 -16.53 -16.15 -11.03
N THR A 192 -16.35 -16.27 -12.33
CA THR A 192 -15.62 -15.29 -13.16
C THR A 192 -16.62 -14.54 -14.03
N ILE A 193 -16.59 -13.22 -13.99
CA ILE A 193 -17.40 -12.41 -14.89
C ILE A 193 -16.72 -12.36 -16.26
N GLU A 194 -17.40 -12.88 -17.28
CA GLU A 194 -16.87 -12.94 -18.65
C GLU A 194 -17.41 -11.84 -19.56
N LYS A 195 -18.57 -11.29 -19.23
CA LYS A 195 -19.22 -10.30 -20.11
C LYS A 195 -19.97 -9.24 -19.31
N ILE A 196 -19.84 -8.00 -19.75
CA ILE A 196 -20.63 -6.86 -19.28
C ILE A 196 -21.46 -6.35 -20.47
N LYS A 197 -22.77 -6.40 -20.36
CA LYS A 197 -23.67 -5.84 -21.37
C LYS A 197 -23.97 -4.40 -21.04
N ILE A 198 -23.64 -3.51 -21.99
CA ILE A 198 -23.82 -2.07 -21.89
C ILE A 198 -24.75 -1.62 -22.99
N ASP A 199 -25.76 -0.86 -22.63
CA ASP A 199 -26.66 -0.17 -23.54
C ASP A 199 -26.84 1.28 -23.07
N ASN A 200 -26.82 2.23 -24.01
CA ASN A 200 -26.95 3.66 -23.72
C ASN A 200 -26.04 4.14 -22.56
N PHE A 201 -24.77 3.70 -22.53
CA PHE A 201 -23.76 4.00 -21.51
C PHE A 201 -24.11 3.52 -20.09
N LYS A 202 -25.08 2.60 -19.94
CA LYS A 202 -25.44 1.98 -18.66
C LYS A 202 -25.18 0.48 -18.73
N ILE A 203 -24.74 -0.09 -17.62
CA ILE A 203 -24.62 -1.55 -17.50
C ILE A 203 -26.02 -2.11 -17.26
N ASN A 204 -26.46 -2.99 -18.15
CA ASN A 204 -27.74 -3.67 -18.04
C ASN A 204 -27.64 -4.95 -17.22
N GLU A 205 -26.58 -5.72 -17.43
CA GLU A 205 -26.30 -6.96 -16.75
C GLU A 205 -24.84 -7.37 -16.88
N ILE A 206 -24.40 -8.20 -15.98
CA ILE A 206 -23.11 -8.91 -16.05
C ILE A 206 -23.38 -10.41 -16.17
N ILE A 207 -22.52 -11.13 -16.89
CA ILE A 207 -22.67 -12.57 -17.13
C ILE A 207 -21.41 -13.28 -16.68
N ASP A 208 -21.58 -14.34 -15.90
CA ASP A 208 -20.49 -15.18 -15.43
C ASP A 208 -20.10 -16.30 -16.40
N ASN A 209 -19.05 -17.03 -16.04
CA ASN A 209 -18.52 -18.18 -16.78
C ASN A 209 -19.46 -19.40 -16.84
N HIS A 210 -20.57 -19.38 -16.09
CA HIS A 210 -21.63 -20.38 -16.13
C HIS A 210 -22.83 -19.92 -16.96
N GLY A 211 -22.76 -18.73 -17.57
CA GLY A 211 -23.83 -18.14 -18.35
C GLY A 211 -24.94 -17.49 -17.51
N LYS A 212 -24.79 -17.43 -16.18
CA LYS A 212 -25.76 -16.79 -15.30
C LYS A 212 -25.65 -15.27 -15.42
N SER A 213 -26.79 -14.62 -15.56
CA SER A 213 -26.92 -13.16 -15.62
C SER A 213 -27.24 -12.57 -14.24
N TYR A 214 -26.61 -11.44 -13.94
CA TYR A 214 -26.84 -10.67 -12.71
C TYR A 214 -27.22 -9.25 -13.09
N LYS A 215 -28.28 -8.74 -12.46
CA LYS A 215 -28.76 -7.36 -12.60
C LYS A 215 -28.70 -6.68 -11.25
N ALA A 216 -28.28 -5.43 -11.21
CA ALA A 216 -28.20 -4.58 -10.03
C ALA A 216 -28.40 -3.13 -10.41
N ASP A 217 -28.74 -2.29 -9.42
CA ASP A 217 -28.83 -0.85 -9.60
C ASP A 217 -27.46 -0.20 -9.69
N ILE A 218 -26.45 -0.77 -8.99
CA ILE A 218 -25.07 -0.29 -8.94
C ILE A 218 -24.13 -1.48 -9.15
N TYR A 219 -23.13 -1.28 -10.00
CA TYR A 219 -22.04 -2.23 -10.24
C TYR A 219 -20.72 -1.62 -9.79
N ILE A 220 -20.02 -2.32 -8.88
CA ILE A 220 -18.70 -1.91 -8.37
C ILE A 220 -17.69 -2.95 -8.81
N SER A 221 -16.62 -2.52 -9.46
CA SER A 221 -15.52 -3.39 -9.89
C SER A 221 -14.23 -3.01 -9.19
N ASN A 222 -13.61 -3.98 -8.50
CA ASN A 222 -12.29 -3.87 -7.90
C ASN A 222 -11.21 -4.61 -8.71
N MET A 223 -11.49 -4.95 -9.96
CA MET A 223 -10.49 -5.55 -10.85
C MET A 223 -9.58 -4.48 -11.46
N ASP A 224 -8.45 -4.92 -12.02
CA ASP A 224 -7.55 -4.03 -12.76
C ASP A 224 -8.30 -3.26 -13.86
N PRO A 225 -8.28 -1.92 -13.86
CA PRO A 225 -9.04 -1.13 -14.82
C PRO A 225 -8.63 -1.38 -16.27
N LEU A 226 -7.35 -1.67 -16.56
CA LEU A 226 -6.91 -1.96 -17.92
C LEU A 226 -7.50 -3.29 -18.40
N HIS A 227 -7.56 -4.30 -17.51
CA HIS A 227 -8.19 -5.57 -17.80
C HIS A 227 -9.70 -5.40 -18.03
N LEU A 228 -10.40 -4.68 -17.16
CA LEU A 228 -11.81 -4.39 -17.24
C LEU A 228 -12.17 -3.76 -18.59
N TYR A 229 -11.53 -2.67 -18.95
CA TYR A 229 -11.82 -1.94 -20.19
C TYR A 229 -11.28 -2.62 -21.44
N LYS A 230 -10.25 -3.45 -21.33
CA LYS A 230 -9.70 -4.18 -22.47
C LYS A 230 -10.54 -5.39 -22.85
N ASN A 231 -10.98 -6.14 -21.85
CA ASN A 231 -11.51 -7.49 -22.05
C ASN A 231 -13.02 -7.59 -21.87
N LEU A 232 -13.61 -6.82 -20.95
CA LEU A 232 -15.01 -6.95 -20.57
C LEU A 232 -15.91 -5.83 -21.10
N ILE A 233 -15.39 -4.61 -21.23
CA ILE A 233 -16.14 -3.47 -21.75
C ILE A 233 -15.84 -3.27 -23.24
N ASN A 234 -16.87 -3.27 -24.07
CA ASN A 234 -16.73 -3.15 -25.51
C ASN A 234 -16.17 -1.78 -25.92
N LYS A 235 -15.33 -1.75 -26.97
CA LYS A 235 -14.48 -0.64 -27.47
C LYS A 235 -15.20 0.71 -27.73
N LYS A 236 -16.51 0.76 -27.74
CA LYS A 236 -17.30 1.98 -28.08
C LYS A 236 -17.49 2.98 -26.94
N VAL A 237 -17.01 2.68 -25.72
CA VAL A 237 -17.48 3.40 -24.53
C VAL A 237 -16.75 4.71 -24.21
N ASN A 238 -15.48 4.90 -24.61
CA ASN A 238 -14.85 6.22 -24.41
C ASN A 238 -13.46 6.35 -25.06
N SER A 239 -13.23 7.38 -25.87
CA SER A 239 -11.94 7.66 -26.50
C SER A 239 -10.82 7.98 -25.50
N SER A 240 -11.15 8.61 -24.37
CA SER A 240 -10.17 8.95 -23.32
C SER A 240 -9.61 7.69 -22.63
N ILE A 241 -10.43 6.66 -22.47
CA ILE A 241 -10.02 5.36 -21.87
C ILE A 241 -9.14 4.60 -22.86
N TYR A 242 -9.47 4.64 -24.15
CA TYR A 242 -8.64 4.05 -25.20
C TYR A 242 -7.24 4.68 -25.23
N PHE A 243 -7.15 6.00 -25.10
CA PHE A 243 -5.87 6.71 -25.05
C PHE A 243 -5.05 6.31 -23.82
N LYS A 244 -5.65 6.31 -22.63
CA LYS A 244 -4.99 5.87 -21.38
C LYS A 244 -4.49 4.43 -21.47
N LYS A 245 -5.25 3.52 -22.06
CA LYS A 245 -4.89 2.12 -22.26
C LYS A 245 -3.59 1.94 -23.04
N ASN A 246 -3.37 2.73 -24.08
CA ASN A 246 -2.20 2.58 -24.97
C ASN A 246 -0.93 3.23 -24.40
N PHE A 247 -1.07 4.19 -23.46
CA PHE A 247 0.05 4.94 -22.89
C PHE A 247 0.31 4.64 -21.41
N SER A 248 -0.49 3.78 -20.77
CA SER A 248 -0.28 3.39 -19.37
C SER A 248 0.88 2.39 -19.26
N LYS A 249 1.79 2.67 -18.34
CA LYS A 249 2.84 1.72 -17.94
C LYS A 249 2.35 0.93 -16.72
N THR A 250 2.55 -0.37 -16.76
CA THR A 250 2.31 -1.24 -15.59
C THR A 250 3.41 -1.05 -14.54
N SER A 251 3.07 -1.30 -13.28
CA SER A 251 4.07 -1.39 -12.20
C SER A 251 4.99 -2.60 -12.39
N MET A 252 6.10 -2.62 -11.65
CA MET A 252 6.95 -3.82 -11.59
C MET A 252 6.20 -5.00 -11.01
N GLY A 253 6.51 -6.21 -11.49
CA GLY A 253 6.05 -7.46 -10.89
C GLY A 253 6.94 -7.90 -9.72
N LEU A 254 6.37 -8.72 -8.84
CA LEU A 254 7.10 -9.43 -7.79
C LEU A 254 7.07 -10.93 -8.09
N PHE A 255 8.21 -11.58 -7.93
CA PHE A 255 8.24 -13.02 -7.80
C PHE A 255 8.12 -13.38 -6.32
N VAL A 256 7.09 -14.13 -5.96
CA VAL A 256 6.83 -14.51 -4.57
C VAL A 256 6.96 -16.03 -4.43
N LEU A 257 7.85 -16.47 -3.56
CA LEU A 257 8.04 -17.88 -3.21
C LEU A 257 7.59 -18.11 -1.77
N PHE A 258 6.62 -19.00 -1.57
CA PHE A 258 6.17 -19.43 -0.25
C PHE A 258 6.78 -20.80 0.06
N PHE A 259 7.50 -20.89 1.16
CA PHE A 259 8.07 -22.16 1.63
C PHE A 259 8.15 -22.21 3.16
N GLY A 260 8.11 -23.41 3.71
CA GLY A 260 8.33 -23.66 5.12
C GLY A 260 9.72 -24.26 5.35
N THR A 261 10.31 -23.99 6.51
CA THR A 261 11.56 -24.58 6.95
C THR A 261 11.35 -25.36 8.24
N LYS A 262 12.09 -26.47 8.39
CA LYS A 262 12.10 -27.25 9.64
C LYS A 262 12.90 -26.56 10.76
N LYS A 263 13.76 -25.61 10.40
CA LYS A 263 14.64 -24.86 11.31
C LYS A 263 14.20 -23.40 11.37
N LYS A 264 14.18 -22.85 12.58
CA LYS A 264 14.03 -21.42 12.80
C LYS A 264 15.40 -20.75 12.68
N TYR A 265 15.44 -19.60 11.98
CA TYR A 265 16.64 -18.79 11.78
C TYR A 265 16.54 -17.53 12.63
N GLU A 266 17.34 -17.42 13.69
CA GLU A 266 17.26 -16.30 14.65
C GLU A 266 17.75 -14.96 14.10
N ASN A 267 18.67 -15.01 13.13
CA ASN A 267 19.21 -13.82 12.44
C ASN A 267 18.22 -13.21 11.45
N ILE A 268 17.13 -13.91 11.11
CA ILE A 268 16.06 -13.42 10.25
C ILE A 268 14.96 -12.83 11.12
N LYS A 269 14.51 -11.61 10.79
CA LYS A 269 13.37 -10.96 11.41
C LYS A 269 12.15 -11.09 10.51
N HIS A 270 10.98 -10.73 11.04
CA HIS A 270 9.71 -10.89 10.32
C HIS A 270 9.77 -10.27 8.92
N HIS A 271 10.33 -9.06 8.81
CA HIS A 271 10.66 -8.43 7.53
C HIS A 271 12.15 -8.20 7.44
N THR A 272 12.82 -9.05 6.67
CA THR A 272 14.25 -8.91 6.37
C THR A 272 14.41 -8.61 4.89
N ILE A 273 15.07 -7.49 4.60
CA ILE A 273 15.34 -7.01 3.25
C ILE A 273 16.84 -7.15 3.02
N ILE A 274 17.20 -7.93 2.03
CA ILE A 274 18.60 -8.16 1.66
C ILE A 274 18.88 -7.37 0.39
N PHE A 275 19.82 -6.43 0.48
CA PHE A 275 20.30 -5.70 -0.67
C PHE A 275 21.44 -6.46 -1.33
N GLY A 276 21.28 -6.74 -2.62
CA GLY A 276 22.35 -7.22 -3.46
C GLY A 276 23.33 -6.09 -3.88
N LYS A 277 24.41 -6.50 -4.57
CA LYS A 277 25.38 -5.57 -5.18
C LYS A 277 24.74 -4.75 -6.29
#